data_2994518279d798e9a5e8271d4d848d22
#
_entry.id   2994518279d798e9a5e8271d4d848d22
#
_cell.length_a   1.000
_cell.length_b   1.000
_cell.length_c   1.000
_cell.angle_alpha   90.00
_cell.angle_beta   90.00
_cell.angle_gamma   90.00
#
_symmetry.space_group_name_H-M   'P 1'
#
loop_
_entity.id
_entity.type
_entity.pdbx_description
1 polymer ?
#
loop_
_entity_poly.entity_id
_entity_poly.type
_entity_poly.pdbx_seq_one_letter_code
_entity_poly.pdbx_strand_id
1 'polypeptide(L)'
;MRQRMNHLLMILCMAVCVVTLAACGSRTPEAEPVPERIELGMKSGAENYLKQFDRYDDAALESDLKRMQKQKNQVMESALLAWKKDREDLGKLITVLSEEVTRVDEDSYQVTLVAEFEQRNLEFVLIAEETADNSYSTGTALIPTGLTFHPVYTMGERLFRAFMNMILGMGTVFFVLLFISFLISRLNVVNTLAEKRKAKKEMRQPGE
;
A
#
# COMPACT_ATOMS: atom_id res chain seq x y z
N MET A 1 39.50 -28.34 -5.04
CA MET A 1 38.56 -28.03 -6.13
C MET A 1 37.20 -27.54 -5.63
N ARG A 2 36.59 -28.14 -4.63
CA ARG A 2 35.23 -27.79 -4.11
C ARG A 2 35.11 -26.33 -3.59
N GLN A 3 36.14 -25.80 -2.96
CA GLN A 3 36.13 -24.43 -2.40
C GLN A 3 36.20 -23.34 -3.49
N ARG A 4 36.98 -23.56 -4.55
CA ARG A 4 37.01 -22.65 -5.71
C ARG A 4 35.68 -22.63 -6.48
N MET A 5 35.02 -23.78 -6.55
CA MET A 5 33.70 -23.89 -7.20
C MET A 5 32.60 -23.11 -6.44
N ASN A 6 32.62 -23.11 -5.10
CA ASN A 6 31.70 -22.34 -4.28
C ASN A 6 31.93 -20.82 -4.42
N HIS A 7 33.17 -20.36 -4.51
CA HIS A 7 33.46 -18.93 -4.76
C HIS A 7 33.02 -18.51 -6.16
N LEU A 8 33.20 -19.35 -7.17
CA LEU A 8 32.76 -19.08 -8.54
C LEU A 8 31.22 -19.00 -8.62
N LEU A 9 30.50 -19.89 -7.92
CA LEU A 9 29.04 -19.88 -7.83
C LEU A 9 28.54 -18.63 -7.13
N MET A 10 29.22 -18.19 -6.06
CA MET A 10 28.83 -16.99 -5.31
C MET A 10 29.03 -15.71 -6.13
N ILE A 11 30.14 -15.64 -6.90
CA ILE A 11 30.38 -14.51 -7.82
C ILE A 11 29.36 -14.49 -8.94
N LEU A 12 28.98 -15.65 -9.49
CA LEU A 12 27.97 -15.79 -10.53
C LEU A 12 26.59 -15.35 -10.02
N CYS A 13 26.19 -15.77 -8.82
CA CYS A 13 24.94 -15.31 -8.19
C CYS A 13 24.93 -13.79 -7.96
N MET A 14 26.02 -13.21 -7.48
CA MET A 14 26.13 -11.74 -7.32
C MET A 14 26.04 -11.02 -8.66
N ALA A 15 26.70 -11.52 -9.70
CA ALA A 15 26.64 -10.94 -11.03
C ALA A 15 25.21 -11.00 -11.61
N VAL A 16 24.49 -12.10 -11.44
CA VAL A 16 23.10 -12.25 -11.87
C VAL A 16 22.19 -11.27 -11.10
N CYS A 17 22.37 -11.11 -9.78
CA CYS A 17 21.60 -10.14 -8.99
C CYS A 17 21.86 -8.69 -9.44
N VAL A 18 23.09 -8.32 -9.77
CA VAL A 18 23.43 -6.98 -10.27
C VAL A 18 22.81 -6.73 -11.64
N VAL A 19 22.83 -7.73 -12.54
CA VAL A 19 22.23 -7.61 -13.88
C VAL A 19 20.70 -7.50 -13.81
N THR A 20 20.04 -8.22 -12.89
CA THR A 20 18.58 -8.12 -12.71
C THR A 20 18.15 -6.78 -12.11
N LEU A 21 18.97 -6.17 -11.25
CA LEU A 21 18.71 -4.83 -10.71
C LEU A 21 18.94 -3.73 -11.76
N ALA A 22 19.88 -3.91 -12.68
CA ALA A 22 20.16 -2.96 -13.76
C ALA A 22 19.11 -3.02 -14.89
N ALA A 23 18.38 -4.13 -15.05
CA ALA A 23 17.35 -4.29 -16.07
C ALA A 23 16.03 -3.58 -15.73
N CYS A 24 15.83 -3.14 -14.47
CA CYS A 24 14.72 -2.30 -14.04
C CYS A 24 14.98 -0.79 -14.19
N GLY A 25 15.87 -0.39 -15.07
CA GLY A 25 15.93 0.99 -15.55
C GLY A 25 14.67 1.29 -16.34
N SER A 26 13.63 1.81 -15.68
CA SER A 26 12.46 2.37 -16.34
C SER A 26 12.95 3.43 -17.33
N ARG A 27 12.87 3.12 -18.62
CA ARG A 27 12.77 4.15 -19.63
C ARG A 27 11.52 4.94 -19.25
N THR A 28 11.69 6.11 -18.69
CA THR A 28 10.65 7.13 -18.71
C THR A 28 10.34 7.34 -20.19
N PRO A 29 9.16 6.98 -20.70
CA PRO A 29 8.78 7.41 -22.04
C PRO A 29 8.87 8.93 -22.02
N GLU A 30 9.51 9.51 -23.03
CA GLU A 30 9.46 10.94 -23.28
C GLU A 30 7.97 11.29 -23.36
N ALA A 31 7.46 11.97 -22.30
CA ALA A 31 6.04 12.21 -22.17
C ALA A 31 5.61 13.08 -23.35
N GLU A 32 4.77 12.54 -24.22
CA GLU A 32 4.16 13.35 -25.29
C GLU A 32 3.49 14.58 -24.66
N PRO A 33 3.64 15.76 -25.27
CA PRO A 33 3.10 17.00 -24.70
C PRO A 33 1.58 16.90 -24.55
N VAL A 34 1.09 17.14 -23.36
CA VAL A 34 -0.34 17.19 -23.06
C VAL A 34 -0.92 18.45 -23.71
N PRO A 35 -2.04 18.36 -24.47
CA PRO A 35 -2.69 19.54 -25.01
C PRO A 35 -3.09 20.53 -23.91
N GLU A 36 -2.82 21.82 -24.07
CA GLU A 36 -3.08 22.87 -23.05
C GLU A 36 -4.52 22.85 -22.55
N ARG A 37 -5.49 22.60 -23.42
CA ARG A 37 -6.91 22.47 -23.06
C ARG A 37 -7.17 21.31 -22.07
N ILE A 38 -6.53 20.18 -22.32
CA ILE A 38 -6.64 19.00 -21.44
C ILE A 38 -5.96 19.29 -20.11
N GLU A 39 -4.78 19.88 -20.15
CA GLU A 39 -4.03 20.24 -18.94
C GLU A 39 -4.84 21.15 -18.02
N LEU A 40 -5.41 22.23 -18.56
CA LEU A 40 -6.28 23.14 -17.80
C LEU A 40 -7.54 22.44 -17.27
N GLY A 41 -8.16 21.59 -18.07
CA GLY A 41 -9.33 20.81 -17.67
C GLY A 41 -9.03 19.83 -16.54
N MET A 42 -7.92 19.12 -16.63
CA MET A 42 -7.48 18.16 -15.61
C MET A 42 -7.14 18.86 -14.29
N LYS A 43 -6.37 19.93 -14.32
CA LYS A 43 -6.03 20.72 -13.13
C LYS A 43 -7.27 21.28 -12.45
N SER A 44 -8.12 21.98 -13.20
CA SER A 44 -9.37 22.52 -12.67
C SER A 44 -10.32 21.45 -12.15
N GLY A 45 -10.41 20.32 -12.84
CA GLY A 45 -11.18 19.16 -12.41
C GLY A 45 -10.69 18.58 -11.08
N ALA A 46 -9.38 18.36 -10.97
CA ALA A 46 -8.75 17.81 -9.76
C ALA A 46 -8.95 18.73 -8.55
N GLU A 47 -8.69 20.03 -8.71
CA GLU A 47 -8.96 21.01 -7.65
C GLU A 47 -10.43 21.00 -7.21
N ASN A 48 -11.36 20.98 -8.16
CA ASN A 48 -12.79 20.97 -7.86
C ASN A 48 -13.19 19.72 -7.09
N TYR A 49 -12.70 18.54 -7.50
CA TYR A 49 -12.94 17.30 -6.75
C TYR A 49 -12.36 17.40 -5.34
N LEU A 50 -11.10 17.82 -5.19
CA LEU A 50 -10.50 17.93 -3.86
C LEU A 50 -11.25 18.89 -2.94
N LYS A 51 -11.65 20.07 -3.44
CA LYS A 51 -12.47 21.03 -2.71
C LYS A 51 -13.88 20.48 -2.38
N GLN A 52 -14.45 19.64 -3.23
CA GLN A 52 -15.70 18.96 -2.95
C GLN A 52 -15.53 17.93 -1.83
N PHE A 53 -14.47 17.11 -1.88
CA PHE A 53 -14.19 16.13 -0.84
C PHE A 53 -13.94 16.80 0.52
N ASP A 54 -13.20 17.90 0.58
CA ASP A 54 -12.95 18.66 1.82
C ASP A 54 -14.23 19.21 2.47
N ARG A 55 -15.28 19.49 1.69
CA ARG A 55 -16.58 19.99 2.17
C ARG A 55 -17.52 18.93 2.71
N TYR A 56 -17.22 17.64 2.51
CA TYR A 56 -18.11 16.59 2.99
C TYR A 56 -18.13 16.54 4.52
N ASP A 57 -19.34 16.63 5.08
CA ASP A 57 -19.61 16.15 6.42
C ASP A 57 -19.95 14.66 6.43
N ASP A 58 -20.09 14.05 7.60
CA ASP A 58 -20.36 12.62 7.72
C ASP A 58 -21.70 12.21 7.07
N ALA A 59 -22.72 13.04 7.22
CA ALA A 59 -24.06 12.75 6.71
C ALA A 59 -24.11 12.83 5.18
N ALA A 60 -23.49 13.86 4.60
CA ALA A 60 -23.38 14.02 3.15
C ALA A 60 -22.55 12.90 2.53
N LEU A 61 -21.43 12.55 3.15
CA LEU A 61 -20.56 11.46 2.68
C LEU A 61 -21.29 10.11 2.66
N GLU A 62 -22.04 9.78 3.72
CA GLU A 62 -22.83 8.53 3.74
C GLU A 62 -23.98 8.53 2.74
N SER A 63 -24.63 9.68 2.55
CA SER A 63 -25.68 9.84 1.56
C SER A 63 -25.16 9.62 0.15
N ASP A 64 -24.03 10.24 -0.19
CA ASP A 64 -23.41 10.13 -1.49
C ASP A 64 -22.85 8.73 -1.73
N LEU A 65 -22.28 8.10 -0.71
CA LEU A 65 -21.82 6.71 -0.80
C LEU A 65 -22.96 5.76 -1.18
N LYS A 66 -24.12 5.87 -0.51
CA LYS A 66 -25.32 5.07 -0.84
C LYS A 66 -25.84 5.36 -2.26
N ARG A 67 -25.73 6.62 -2.71
CA ARG A 67 -26.11 7.02 -4.07
C ARG A 67 -25.20 6.38 -5.11
N MET A 68 -23.87 6.43 -4.91
CA MET A 68 -22.90 5.84 -5.83
C MET A 68 -23.03 4.32 -5.91
N GLN A 69 -23.28 3.64 -4.78
CA GLN A 69 -23.59 2.22 -4.74
C GLN A 69 -24.83 1.85 -5.59
N LYS A 70 -25.92 2.62 -5.45
CA LYS A 70 -27.13 2.41 -6.28
C LYS A 70 -26.87 2.63 -7.77
N GLN A 71 -26.05 3.61 -8.11
CA GLN A 71 -25.66 3.93 -9.47
C GLN A 71 -24.60 2.99 -10.04
N LYS A 72 -24.02 2.11 -9.21
CA LYS A 72 -22.90 1.23 -9.55
C LYS A 72 -21.65 2.01 -10.05
N ASN A 73 -21.47 3.23 -9.58
CA ASN A 73 -20.28 4.04 -9.87
C ASN A 73 -19.14 3.64 -8.92
N GLN A 74 -18.38 2.62 -9.31
CA GLN A 74 -17.30 2.05 -8.51
C GLN A 74 -16.15 3.04 -8.29
N VAL A 75 -15.86 3.92 -9.25
CA VAL A 75 -14.80 4.92 -9.17
C VAL A 75 -15.08 5.89 -8.03
N MET A 76 -16.27 6.49 -8.01
CA MET A 76 -16.65 7.44 -6.98
C MET A 76 -16.91 6.76 -5.63
N GLU A 77 -17.44 5.55 -5.62
CA GLU A 77 -17.62 4.77 -4.39
C GLU A 77 -16.27 4.51 -3.70
N SER A 78 -15.27 4.02 -4.44
CA SER A 78 -13.93 3.78 -3.90
C SER A 78 -13.25 5.05 -3.43
N ALA A 79 -13.42 6.16 -4.16
CA ALA A 79 -12.89 7.46 -3.76
C ALA A 79 -13.51 7.97 -2.45
N LEU A 80 -14.85 7.87 -2.30
CA LEU A 80 -15.53 8.27 -1.07
C LEU A 80 -15.13 7.41 0.13
N LEU A 81 -14.93 6.10 -0.07
CA LEU A 81 -14.45 5.20 0.99
C LEU A 81 -13.01 5.52 1.40
N ALA A 82 -12.13 5.80 0.44
CA ALA A 82 -10.75 6.20 0.72
C ALA A 82 -10.72 7.54 1.48
N TRP A 83 -11.49 8.53 1.00
CA TRP A 83 -11.62 9.82 1.67
C TRP A 83 -12.14 9.70 3.11
N LYS A 84 -13.19 8.89 3.33
CA LYS A 84 -13.74 8.64 4.67
C LYS A 84 -12.68 8.12 5.65
N LYS A 85 -11.76 7.31 5.17
CA LYS A 85 -10.70 6.73 5.97
C LYS A 85 -9.60 7.73 6.30
N ASP A 86 -9.22 8.56 5.32
CA ASP A 86 -8.00 9.36 5.41
C ASP A 86 -8.25 10.81 5.90
N ARG A 87 -9.47 11.33 5.80
CA ARG A 87 -9.80 12.72 6.14
C ARG A 87 -9.55 13.11 7.59
N GLU A 88 -9.71 12.17 8.55
CA GLU A 88 -9.45 12.44 9.97
C GLU A 88 -7.98 12.70 10.24
N ASP A 89 -7.10 12.04 9.47
CA ASP A 89 -5.65 12.20 9.55
C ASP A 89 -5.13 13.44 8.80
N LEU A 90 -5.95 14.06 7.96
CA LEU A 90 -5.57 15.19 7.12
C LEU A 90 -5.95 16.54 7.76
N GLY A 91 -7.13 16.64 8.36
CA GLY A 91 -7.72 17.92 8.75
C GLY A 91 -8.31 18.65 7.55
N LYS A 92 -8.37 19.98 7.58
CA LYS A 92 -8.90 20.81 6.49
C LYS A 92 -7.84 21.17 5.45
N LEU A 93 -8.29 21.34 4.22
CA LEU A 93 -7.46 21.81 3.12
C LEU A 93 -6.99 23.27 3.37
N ILE A 94 -5.69 23.49 3.29
CA ILE A 94 -5.08 24.83 3.40
C ILE A 94 -4.83 25.40 2.01
N THR A 95 -4.04 24.70 1.19
CA THR A 95 -3.65 25.19 -0.15
C THR A 95 -3.20 24.04 -1.05
N VAL A 96 -3.21 24.29 -2.36
CA VAL A 96 -2.59 23.42 -3.36
C VAL A 96 -1.16 23.86 -3.58
N LEU A 97 -0.20 22.94 -3.46
CA LEU A 97 1.24 23.22 -3.57
C LEU A 97 1.76 23.04 -4.99
N SER A 98 1.34 21.97 -5.65
CA SER A 98 1.78 21.68 -7.02
C SER A 98 0.76 20.82 -7.76
N GLU A 99 0.76 20.95 -9.08
CA GLU A 99 -0.09 20.22 -10.00
C GLU A 99 0.75 19.79 -11.21
N GLU A 100 0.76 18.50 -11.48
CA GLU A 100 1.45 17.94 -12.63
C GLU A 100 0.49 17.07 -13.42
N VAL A 101 0.40 17.32 -14.73
CA VAL A 101 -0.43 16.53 -15.65
C VAL A 101 0.47 15.73 -16.56
N THR A 102 0.22 14.44 -16.63
CA THR A 102 0.94 13.50 -17.49
C THR A 102 -0.04 12.72 -18.36
N ARG A 103 0.40 12.37 -19.55
CA ARG A 103 -0.33 11.46 -20.42
C ARG A 103 0.03 10.03 -20.05
N VAL A 104 -0.96 9.20 -19.78
CA VAL A 104 -0.77 7.80 -19.38
C VAL A 104 -0.92 6.88 -20.58
N ASP A 105 -1.95 7.14 -21.39
CA ASP A 105 -2.28 6.40 -22.60
C ASP A 105 -2.78 7.36 -23.70
N GLU A 106 -3.12 6.83 -24.86
CA GLU A 106 -3.52 7.60 -26.05
C GLU A 106 -4.65 8.60 -25.74
N ASP A 107 -5.64 8.19 -24.96
CA ASP A 107 -6.78 9.00 -24.55
C ASP A 107 -6.90 9.16 -23.02
N SER A 108 -5.88 8.76 -22.26
CA SER A 108 -5.91 8.76 -20.79
C SER A 108 -4.87 9.71 -20.23
N TYR A 109 -5.31 10.54 -19.30
CA TYR A 109 -4.50 11.56 -18.65
C TYR A 109 -4.58 11.41 -17.13
N GLN A 110 -3.47 11.68 -16.48
CA GLN A 110 -3.36 11.69 -15.02
C GLN A 110 -2.96 13.08 -14.55
N VAL A 111 -3.63 13.61 -13.56
CA VAL A 111 -3.15 14.75 -12.79
C VAL A 111 -2.78 14.30 -11.39
N THR A 112 -1.59 14.67 -10.98
CA THR A 112 -1.10 14.51 -9.61
C THR A 112 -1.08 15.88 -8.95
N LEU A 113 -1.89 16.04 -7.92
CA LEU A 113 -2.04 17.29 -7.18
C LEU A 113 -1.50 17.08 -5.76
N VAL A 114 -0.55 17.90 -5.35
CA VAL A 114 -0.06 17.90 -3.97
C VAL A 114 -0.69 19.06 -3.23
N ALA A 115 -1.42 18.75 -2.16
CA ALA A 115 -2.12 19.73 -1.34
C ALA A 115 -1.64 19.68 0.12
N GLU A 116 -1.58 20.83 0.74
CA GLU A 116 -1.30 21.00 2.15
C GLU A 116 -2.62 21.00 2.93
N PHE A 117 -2.71 20.14 3.91
CA PHE A 117 -3.78 20.07 4.90
C PHE A 117 -3.24 20.41 6.29
N GLU A 118 -4.11 20.67 7.25
CA GLU A 118 -3.73 21.11 8.60
C GLU A 118 -2.76 20.16 9.31
N GLN A 119 -2.87 18.86 9.07
CA GLN A 119 -2.06 17.86 9.78
C GLN A 119 -0.94 17.28 8.91
N ARG A 120 -1.15 17.16 7.60
CA ARG A 120 -0.15 16.60 6.66
C ARG A 120 -0.48 16.93 5.22
N ASN A 121 0.49 16.73 4.34
CA ASN A 121 0.26 16.87 2.91
C ASN A 121 -0.47 15.64 2.36
N LEU A 122 -1.25 15.87 1.31
CA LEU A 122 -1.94 14.85 0.53
C LEU A 122 -1.49 14.91 -0.92
N GLU A 123 -1.15 13.77 -1.48
CA GLU A 123 -1.02 13.58 -2.92
C GLU A 123 -2.35 13.01 -3.43
N PHE A 124 -3.06 13.80 -4.23
CA PHE A 124 -4.31 13.42 -4.87
C PHE A 124 -4.06 13.13 -6.34
N VAL A 125 -4.43 11.94 -6.79
CA VAL A 125 -4.28 11.50 -8.17
C VAL A 125 -5.65 11.32 -8.79
N LEU A 126 -5.89 12.02 -9.89
CA LEU A 126 -7.09 11.87 -10.73
C LEU A 126 -6.65 11.35 -12.09
N ILE A 127 -7.26 10.25 -12.52
CA ILE A 127 -7.12 9.70 -13.86
C ILE A 127 -8.43 9.93 -14.59
N ALA A 128 -8.36 10.45 -15.81
CA ALA A 128 -9.52 10.66 -16.64
C ALA A 128 -9.22 10.29 -18.11
N GLU A 129 -10.25 9.79 -18.78
CA GLU A 129 -10.21 9.45 -20.20
C GLU A 129 -10.95 10.51 -21.02
N GLU A 130 -10.35 10.86 -22.15
CA GLU A 130 -10.95 11.73 -23.15
C GLU A 130 -11.97 10.94 -23.98
N THR A 131 -13.22 11.33 -23.89
CA THR A 131 -14.30 10.69 -24.64
C THR A 131 -14.92 11.69 -25.62
N ALA A 132 -15.09 11.27 -26.87
CA ALA A 132 -15.82 12.07 -27.83
C ALA A 132 -17.28 12.18 -27.37
N ASP A 133 -17.68 13.36 -26.92
CA ASP A 133 -19.08 13.62 -26.55
C ASP A 133 -19.90 13.76 -27.82
N ASN A 134 -20.76 12.77 -28.08
CA ASN A 134 -21.71 12.78 -29.22
C ASN A 134 -22.96 13.65 -28.97
N SER A 135 -23.01 14.35 -27.83
CA SER A 135 -24.14 15.18 -27.41
C SER A 135 -23.90 16.65 -27.74
N TYR A 136 -24.29 17.10 -28.92
CA TYR A 136 -24.55 18.51 -29.30
C TYR A 136 -23.55 19.62 -28.90
N SER A 137 -22.47 19.35 -28.21
CA SER A 137 -21.40 20.30 -27.94
C SER A 137 -20.08 19.83 -28.56
N THR A 138 -19.47 20.74 -29.29
CA THR A 138 -18.17 20.56 -29.96
C THR A 138 -17.01 20.42 -28.96
N GLY A 139 -17.11 19.52 -27.98
CA GLY A 139 -16.11 19.35 -26.94
C GLY A 139 -15.96 17.89 -26.54
N THR A 140 -14.72 17.46 -26.38
CA THR A 140 -14.39 16.20 -25.72
C THR A 140 -14.62 16.35 -24.22
N ALA A 141 -15.25 15.36 -23.60
CA ALA A 141 -15.46 15.29 -22.15
C ALA A 141 -14.36 14.46 -21.50
N LEU A 142 -13.83 14.93 -20.37
CA LEU A 142 -12.92 14.17 -19.53
C LEU A 142 -13.75 13.42 -18.49
N ILE A 143 -13.76 12.09 -18.59
CA ILE A 143 -14.51 11.23 -17.67
C ILE A 143 -13.53 10.65 -16.64
N PRO A 144 -13.72 10.88 -15.34
CA PRO A 144 -12.85 10.32 -14.30
C PRO A 144 -12.99 8.79 -14.25
N THR A 145 -11.88 8.10 -14.42
CA THR A 145 -11.75 6.64 -14.33
C THR A 145 -11.02 6.18 -13.07
N GLY A 146 -10.34 7.10 -12.36
CA GLY A 146 -9.67 6.81 -11.10
C GLY A 146 -9.49 8.05 -10.24
N LEU A 147 -9.77 7.92 -8.94
CA LEU A 147 -9.46 8.93 -7.92
C LEU A 147 -8.79 8.24 -6.75
N THR A 148 -7.60 8.71 -6.37
CA THR A 148 -6.81 8.11 -5.30
C THR A 148 -6.26 9.19 -4.37
N PHE A 149 -6.22 8.88 -3.08
CA PHE A 149 -5.70 9.76 -2.03
C PHE A 149 -4.51 9.08 -1.36
N HIS A 150 -3.37 9.76 -1.36
CA HIS A 150 -2.14 9.27 -0.75
C HIS A 150 -1.64 10.27 0.30
N PRO A 151 -2.03 10.11 1.58
CA PRO A 151 -1.47 10.92 2.66
C PRO A 151 0.05 10.78 2.71
N VAL A 152 0.76 11.91 2.69
CA VAL A 152 2.22 11.94 2.73
C VAL A 152 2.68 11.77 4.18
N TYR A 153 3.24 10.61 4.47
CA TYR A 153 3.80 10.33 5.79
C TYR A 153 5.24 10.82 5.92
N THR A 154 5.56 11.40 7.06
CA THR A 154 6.94 11.78 7.38
C THR A 154 7.86 10.57 7.42
N MET A 155 9.18 10.79 7.24
CA MET A 155 10.18 9.71 7.31
C MET A 155 10.11 8.98 8.67
N GLY A 156 9.85 9.70 9.75
CA GLY A 156 9.70 9.12 11.09
C GLY A 156 8.50 8.17 11.19
N GLU A 157 7.35 8.55 10.63
CA GLU A 157 6.14 7.70 10.60
C GLU A 157 6.35 6.46 9.73
N ARG A 158 7.01 6.61 8.58
CA ARG A 158 7.36 5.48 7.70
C ARG A 158 8.29 4.49 8.40
N LEU A 159 9.34 4.98 9.07
CA LEU A 159 10.25 4.15 9.85
C LEU A 159 9.55 3.47 11.02
N PHE A 160 8.69 4.18 11.74
CA PHE A 160 7.93 3.62 12.85
C PHE A 160 6.99 2.49 12.38
N ARG A 161 6.27 2.68 11.27
CA ARG A 161 5.43 1.62 10.67
C ARG A 161 6.26 0.41 10.22
N ALA A 162 7.40 0.65 9.58
CA ALA A 162 8.32 -0.42 9.18
C ALA A 162 8.85 -1.20 10.39
N PHE A 163 9.23 -0.48 11.46
CA PHE A 163 9.69 -1.07 12.71
C PHE A 163 8.61 -1.90 13.41
N MET A 164 7.37 -1.39 13.46
CA MET A 164 6.24 -2.15 14.01
C MET A 164 5.94 -3.42 13.23
N ASN A 165 5.99 -3.36 11.89
CA ASN A 165 5.83 -4.54 11.05
C ASN A 165 6.96 -5.55 11.26
N MET A 166 8.20 -5.07 11.45
CA MET A 166 9.35 -5.91 11.77
C MET A 166 9.18 -6.59 13.13
N ILE A 167 8.75 -5.87 14.17
CA ILE A 167 8.48 -6.43 15.50
C ILE A 167 7.39 -7.49 15.43
N LEU A 168 6.29 -7.24 14.72
CA LEU A 168 5.22 -8.22 14.54
C LEU A 168 5.73 -9.48 13.84
N GLY A 169 6.48 -9.34 12.74
CA GLY A 169 7.03 -10.48 11.99
C GLY A 169 8.06 -11.26 12.78
N MET A 170 9.05 -10.60 13.38
CA MET A 170 10.05 -11.26 14.22
C MET A 170 9.47 -11.79 15.53
N GLY A 171 8.56 -11.04 16.16
CA GLY A 171 7.92 -11.41 17.41
C GLY A 171 7.13 -12.71 17.31
N THR A 172 6.41 -12.94 16.21
CA THR A 172 5.68 -14.18 15.98
C THR A 172 6.61 -15.39 15.90
N VAL A 173 7.76 -15.26 15.21
CA VAL A 173 8.76 -16.32 15.12
C VAL A 173 9.36 -16.63 16.51
N PHE A 174 9.74 -15.61 17.27
CA PHE A 174 10.24 -15.78 18.65
C PHE A 174 9.19 -16.44 19.54
N PHE A 175 7.94 -16.02 19.45
CA PHE A 175 6.87 -16.61 20.23
C PHE A 175 6.69 -18.10 19.93
N VAL A 176 6.71 -18.49 18.64
CA VAL A 176 6.62 -19.89 18.23
C VAL A 176 7.81 -20.70 18.73
N LEU A 177 9.04 -20.16 18.64
CA LEU A 177 10.24 -20.85 19.14
C LEU A 177 10.20 -21.03 20.67
N LEU A 178 9.79 -20.00 21.41
CA LEU A 178 9.60 -20.10 22.86
C LEU A 178 8.53 -21.14 23.22
N PHE A 179 7.42 -21.18 22.48
CA PHE A 179 6.36 -22.15 22.69
C PHE A 179 6.82 -23.58 22.43
N ILE A 180 7.53 -23.82 21.34
CA ILE A 180 8.11 -25.14 21.04
C ILE A 180 9.14 -25.54 22.11
N SER A 181 10.03 -24.62 22.51
CA SER A 181 11.01 -24.85 23.58
C SER A 181 10.33 -25.21 24.91
N PHE A 182 9.25 -24.53 25.24
CA PHE A 182 8.43 -24.83 26.40
C PHE A 182 7.81 -26.23 26.34
N LEU A 183 7.25 -26.62 25.19
CA LEU A 183 6.69 -27.96 24.98
C LEU A 183 7.75 -29.05 25.15
N ILE A 184 8.92 -28.88 24.53
CA ILE A 184 10.04 -29.83 24.64
C ILE A 184 10.48 -29.94 26.10
N SER A 185 10.60 -28.82 26.82
CA SER A 185 10.96 -28.81 28.25
C SER A 185 9.94 -29.60 29.09
N ARG A 186 8.64 -29.44 28.80
CA ARG A 186 7.58 -30.19 29.51
C ARG A 186 7.61 -31.68 29.20
N LEU A 187 7.86 -32.08 27.95
CA LEU A 187 8.00 -33.49 27.55
C LEU A 187 9.20 -34.14 28.23
N ASN A 188 10.32 -33.43 28.36
CA ASN A 188 11.52 -33.95 29.04
C ASN A 188 11.25 -34.24 30.52
N VAL A 189 10.49 -33.36 31.20
CA VAL A 189 10.08 -33.60 32.62
C VAL A 189 9.17 -34.82 32.74
N VAL A 190 8.28 -35.06 31.79
CA VAL A 190 7.40 -36.24 31.79
C VAL A 190 8.21 -37.54 31.58
N ASN A 191 9.20 -37.51 30.66
CA ASN A 191 10.07 -38.66 30.43
C ASN A 191 10.93 -39.00 31.65
N THR A 192 11.55 -38.03 32.29
CA THR A 192 12.34 -38.26 33.52
C THR A 192 11.48 -38.77 34.67
N LEU A 193 10.22 -38.33 34.77
CA LEU A 193 9.27 -38.86 35.76
C LEU A 193 8.85 -40.30 35.43
N ALA A 194 8.66 -40.63 34.18
CA ALA A 194 8.33 -41.99 33.74
C ALA A 194 9.48 -42.98 34.00
N GLU A 195 10.75 -42.57 33.75
CA GLU A 195 11.94 -43.37 34.04
C GLU A 195 12.11 -43.61 35.56
N LYS A 196 11.95 -42.56 36.36
CA LYS A 196 11.99 -42.70 37.84
C LYS A 196 10.89 -43.63 38.38
N ARG A 197 9.70 -43.62 37.74
CA ARG A 197 8.60 -44.59 38.08
C ARG A 197 8.92 -46.00 37.69
N LYS A 198 9.58 -46.23 36.53
CA LYS A 198 10.02 -47.57 36.10
C LYS A 198 11.12 -48.10 37.01
N ALA A 199 12.16 -47.32 37.30
CA ALA A 199 13.24 -47.71 38.20
C ALA A 199 12.73 -48.03 39.62
N LYS A 200 11.73 -47.29 40.12
CA LYS A 200 11.11 -47.57 41.44
C LYS A 200 10.23 -48.84 41.44
N LYS A 201 9.67 -49.26 40.31
CA LYS A 201 8.95 -50.52 40.16
C LYS A 201 9.92 -51.72 40.12
N GLU A 202 11.04 -51.61 39.41
CA GLU A 202 12.06 -52.67 39.34
C GLU A 202 12.72 -52.92 40.69
N MET A 203 12.96 -51.88 41.53
CA MET A 203 13.48 -52.03 42.86
C MET A 203 12.43 -52.65 43.88
N ARG A 204 11.18 -52.75 43.50
CA ARG A 204 10.09 -53.27 44.39
C ARG A 204 9.67 -54.71 44.07
N GLN A 205 10.31 -55.31 43.10
CA GLN A 205 10.23 -56.75 42.85
C GLN A 205 11.55 -57.41 43.30
N PRO A 206 11.63 -57.89 44.57
CA PRO A 206 12.73 -58.77 44.98
C PRO A 206 12.44 -60.12 44.31
N GLY A 207 13.46 -60.71 43.69
CA GLY A 207 13.37 -61.92 42.93
C GLY A 207 12.62 -63.09 43.63
N GLU A 208 11.85 -63.80 42.82
CA GLU A 208 11.62 -65.20 42.97
C GLU A 208 12.68 -65.98 42.23
#